data_d4d3ea0ee62797aad5a87efdf6d833f1
#
_entry.id   d4d3ea0ee62797aad5a87efdf6d833f1
#
_cell.length_a   1.000
_cell.length_b   1.000
_cell.length_c   1.000
_cell.angle_alpha   90.00
_cell.angle_beta   90.00
_cell.angle_gamma   90.00
#
_symmetry.space_group_name_H-M   'P 1'
#
loop_
_entity.id
_entity.type
_entity.pdbx_description
1 polymer ?
#
loop_
_entity_poly.entity_id
_entity_poly.type
_entity_poly.pdbx_seq_one_letter_code
_entity_poly.pdbx_strand_id
1 'polypeptide(L)'
;MINRIILLVIDGFGIGALPDAVDYGDAEANTLVHLAETVGGLHVTNLEMLGLGHVAQIKGVRTMAQPSGSFGRLGFASPGKDSIVGYWELSGVIQKDAQTICSSGVPIKIVDIVEQILGRKAIGKNVSTMGAILRRHGTEHMATGAPIVWTDGWNTCFLAMHDSAMAPVEFQQRCREIRKAAKDAGSFIRVVAQPVIGGHDMLRPQVGRKDFVMEPPGLTMLDVLSRSGQMAMGVGKVYDLFTGRGFTKAFPVTSGLAALDEVIGMLSKMPRGLVCASLDLLSEDAAQAASAIQDFDRRLPELFEKLRLGDMVIITGDHGRDLSLHGQTSTREYVPVFVTGPKLAQGVDLGTRPTAADVGQTIVEALRAERLLVGDSFLDALRPG
;
A
#
# COMPACT_ATOMS: atom_id res chain seq x y z
N MET A 1 -12.08 26.25 -3.40
CA MET A 1 -12.69 25.29 -2.47
C MET A 1 -12.48 23.90 -3.04
N ILE A 2 -11.91 22.98 -2.26
CA ILE A 2 -11.70 21.59 -2.67
C ILE A 2 -13.00 20.81 -2.41
N ASN A 3 -13.39 19.99 -3.39
CA ASN A 3 -14.61 19.18 -3.35
C ASN A 3 -14.32 17.71 -3.52
N ARG A 4 -13.24 17.37 -4.26
CA ARG A 4 -12.84 15.98 -4.53
C ARG A 4 -11.35 15.82 -4.33
N ILE A 5 -10.96 14.74 -3.66
CA ILE A 5 -9.56 14.38 -3.44
C ILE A 5 -9.29 13.00 -4.03
N ILE A 6 -8.19 12.87 -4.73
CA ILE A 6 -7.67 11.63 -5.28
C ILE A 6 -6.36 11.32 -4.53
N LEU A 7 -6.38 10.33 -3.65
CA LEU A 7 -5.22 9.83 -2.93
C LEU A 7 -4.73 8.57 -3.62
N LEU A 8 -3.57 8.66 -4.26
CA LEU A 8 -2.88 7.55 -4.90
C LEU A 8 -1.72 7.11 -4.00
N VAL A 9 -1.79 5.91 -3.48
CA VAL A 9 -0.74 5.34 -2.61
C VAL A 9 -0.06 4.22 -3.37
N ILE A 10 1.21 4.42 -3.70
CA ILE A 10 2.04 3.44 -4.39
C ILE A 10 2.69 2.55 -3.32
N ASP A 11 2.39 1.25 -3.38
CA ASP A 11 2.90 0.24 -2.46
C ASP A 11 4.42 0.16 -2.52
N GLY A 12 5.08 0.42 -1.40
CA GLY A 12 6.54 0.32 -1.29
C GLY A 12 7.34 1.47 -1.90
N PHE A 13 6.76 2.64 -2.10
CA PHE A 13 7.37 3.79 -2.78
C PHE A 13 8.32 4.59 -1.87
N GLY A 14 9.39 3.94 -1.37
CA GLY A 14 10.38 4.51 -0.46
C GLY A 14 11.43 5.39 -1.12
N ILE A 15 11.98 6.36 -0.36
CA ILE A 15 13.00 7.33 -0.78
C ILE A 15 14.10 7.52 0.25
N GLY A 16 14.47 6.46 0.96
CA GLY A 16 15.56 6.44 1.91
C GLY A 16 15.14 6.16 3.35
N ALA A 17 16.06 5.55 4.09
CA ALA A 17 15.85 5.04 5.44
C ALA A 17 15.34 6.10 6.43
N LEU A 18 14.38 5.72 7.27
CA LEU A 18 13.99 6.50 8.45
C LEU A 18 15.09 6.47 9.52
N PRO A 19 15.15 7.43 10.46
CA PRO A 19 16.17 7.46 11.50
C PRO A 19 16.22 6.19 12.36
N ASP A 20 15.08 5.52 12.54
CA ASP A 20 14.93 4.27 13.29
C ASP A 20 15.05 3.00 12.42
N ALA A 21 15.39 3.14 11.14
CA ALA A 21 15.47 2.01 10.20
C ALA A 21 16.49 0.95 10.62
N VAL A 22 17.53 1.35 11.35
CA VAL A 22 18.53 0.42 11.92
C VAL A 22 17.88 -0.65 12.81
N ASP A 23 16.86 -0.31 13.58
CA ASP A 23 16.14 -1.22 14.47
C ASP A 23 15.32 -2.28 13.68
N TYR A 24 15.10 -2.01 12.40
CA TYR A 24 14.39 -2.88 11.46
C TYR A 24 15.32 -3.63 10.50
N GLY A 25 16.63 -3.41 10.61
CA GLY A 25 17.62 -3.96 9.68
C GLY A 25 17.62 -3.28 8.31
N ASP A 26 17.09 -2.05 8.22
CA ASP A 26 16.85 -1.32 6.97
C ASP A 26 17.71 -0.03 6.86
N ALA A 27 18.81 0.06 7.61
CA ALA A 27 19.65 1.27 7.66
C ALA A 27 20.13 1.76 6.27
N GLU A 28 20.32 0.83 5.34
CA GLU A 28 20.78 1.10 3.98
C GLU A 28 19.62 1.18 2.96
N ALA A 29 18.35 1.12 3.42
CA ALA A 29 17.22 1.07 2.51
C ALA A 29 17.03 2.39 1.74
N ASN A 30 16.88 2.27 0.42
CA ASN A 30 16.57 3.38 -0.47
C ASN A 30 15.93 2.88 -1.76
N THR A 31 14.65 2.54 -1.68
CA THR A 31 13.89 1.83 -2.71
C THR A 31 14.09 2.40 -4.11
N LEU A 32 13.75 3.69 -4.33
CA LEU A 32 13.77 4.27 -5.67
C LEU A 32 15.19 4.52 -6.19
N VAL A 33 16.14 4.83 -5.31
CA VAL A 33 17.54 5.03 -5.70
C VAL A 33 18.16 3.72 -6.14
N HIS A 34 18.05 2.67 -5.34
CA HIS A 34 18.61 1.35 -5.68
C HIS A 34 17.91 0.71 -6.88
N LEU A 35 16.60 0.91 -7.03
CA LEU A 35 15.88 0.49 -8.23
C LEU A 35 16.46 1.18 -9.47
N ALA A 36 16.64 2.51 -9.43
CA ALA A 36 17.17 3.27 -10.54
C ALA A 36 18.62 2.89 -10.88
N GLU A 37 19.46 2.62 -9.87
CA GLU A 37 20.81 2.14 -10.08
C GLU A 37 20.83 0.78 -10.76
N THR A 38 19.98 -0.15 -10.31
CA THR A 38 19.87 -1.52 -10.84
C THR A 38 19.47 -1.54 -12.32
N VAL A 39 18.52 -0.67 -12.72
CA VAL A 39 18.03 -0.64 -14.11
C VAL A 39 18.74 0.39 -15.00
N GLY A 40 19.74 1.12 -14.46
CA GLY A 40 20.51 2.11 -15.22
C GLY A 40 19.90 3.50 -15.29
N GLY A 41 18.77 3.75 -14.63
CA GLY A 41 18.07 5.04 -14.51
C GLY A 41 16.56 4.91 -14.63
N LEU A 42 15.82 5.79 -13.98
CA LEU A 42 14.38 5.92 -14.10
C LEU A 42 14.01 7.13 -14.98
N HIS A 43 13.03 6.96 -15.88
CA HIS A 43 12.53 8.01 -16.75
C HIS A 43 11.07 8.31 -16.41
N VAL A 44 10.84 9.28 -15.52
CA VAL A 44 9.56 9.59 -14.89
C VAL A 44 9.27 11.09 -14.95
N THR A 45 9.09 11.61 -16.16
CA THR A 45 9.00 13.04 -16.46
C THR A 45 7.88 13.74 -15.68
N ASN A 46 6.73 13.08 -15.49
CA ASN A 46 5.62 13.68 -14.77
C ASN A 46 5.87 13.74 -13.26
N LEU A 47 6.49 12.72 -12.68
CA LEU A 47 6.92 12.76 -11.27
C LEU A 47 8.07 13.77 -11.07
N GLU A 48 8.97 13.95 -12.06
CA GLU A 48 9.93 15.06 -12.05
C GLU A 48 9.22 16.41 -11.96
N MET A 49 8.21 16.62 -12.82
CA MET A 49 7.40 17.83 -12.82
C MET A 49 6.64 18.04 -11.50
N LEU A 50 6.28 16.97 -10.81
CA LEU A 50 5.67 17.05 -9.48
C LEU A 50 6.68 17.32 -8.36
N GLY A 51 7.99 17.19 -8.61
CA GLY A 51 9.05 17.51 -7.66
C GLY A 51 9.85 16.32 -7.12
N LEU A 52 9.81 15.14 -7.76
CA LEU A 52 10.52 13.95 -7.28
C LEU A 52 12.04 14.21 -7.10
N GLY A 53 12.69 14.92 -8.02
CA GLY A 53 14.11 15.25 -7.92
C GLY A 53 14.46 16.22 -6.79
N HIS A 54 13.49 16.84 -6.11
CA HIS A 54 13.70 17.65 -4.92
C HIS A 54 13.70 16.84 -3.63
N VAL A 55 13.02 15.68 -3.63
CA VAL A 55 12.90 14.85 -2.41
C VAL A 55 13.88 13.69 -2.37
N ALA A 56 14.41 13.26 -3.53
CA ALA A 56 15.43 12.22 -3.62
C ALA A 56 16.32 12.41 -4.85
N GLN A 57 17.61 12.10 -4.72
CA GLN A 57 18.54 12.08 -5.86
C GLN A 57 18.52 10.68 -6.49
N ILE A 58 17.78 10.55 -7.58
CA ILE A 58 17.53 9.28 -8.26
C ILE A 58 18.17 9.34 -9.65
N LYS A 59 18.93 8.32 -10.03
CA LYS A 59 19.56 8.23 -11.35
C LYS A 59 18.51 8.31 -12.46
N GLY A 60 18.68 9.24 -13.39
CA GLY A 60 17.76 9.49 -14.51
C GLY A 60 16.65 10.48 -14.19
N VAL A 61 16.47 10.91 -12.93
CA VAL A 61 15.45 11.86 -12.49
C VAL A 61 16.08 13.26 -12.34
N ARG A 62 15.45 14.25 -12.96
CA ARG A 62 15.94 15.65 -12.93
C ARG A 62 15.26 16.43 -11.82
N THR A 63 16.01 17.37 -11.24
CA THR A 63 15.45 18.38 -10.33
C THR A 63 14.91 19.55 -11.16
N MET A 64 13.61 19.73 -11.17
CA MET A 64 12.97 20.78 -11.96
C MET A 64 13.06 22.13 -11.26
N ALA A 65 13.47 23.19 -11.98
CA ALA A 65 13.56 24.53 -11.40
C ALA A 65 12.21 25.10 -10.95
N GLN A 66 11.14 24.71 -11.62
CA GLN A 66 9.76 25.13 -11.30
C GLN A 66 8.84 23.90 -11.37
N PRO A 67 8.69 23.15 -10.28
CA PRO A 67 7.76 22.03 -10.24
C PRO A 67 6.31 22.51 -10.38
N SER A 68 5.50 21.73 -11.08
CA SER A 68 4.06 21.98 -11.24
C SER A 68 3.24 21.40 -10.07
N GLY A 69 3.86 20.60 -9.21
CA GLY A 69 3.29 20.11 -7.95
C GLY A 69 3.98 20.69 -6.75
N SER A 70 3.35 20.60 -5.58
CA SER A 70 3.98 20.77 -4.28
C SER A 70 4.52 19.42 -3.81
N PHE A 71 5.63 19.40 -3.10
CA PHE A 71 6.37 18.18 -2.81
C PHE A 71 6.95 18.17 -1.39
N GLY A 72 7.23 17.00 -0.86
CA GLY A 72 7.87 16.80 0.43
C GLY A 72 8.11 15.33 0.71
N ARG A 73 8.50 15.02 1.95
CA ARG A 73 8.68 13.66 2.46
C ARG A 73 7.80 13.41 3.66
N LEU A 74 7.32 12.18 3.81
CA LEU A 74 6.59 11.72 4.99
C LEU A 74 7.44 10.72 5.75
N GLY A 75 7.58 10.92 7.05
CA GLY A 75 8.03 9.91 7.99
C GLY A 75 6.85 9.11 8.54
N PHE A 76 7.14 8.06 9.29
CA PHE A 76 6.15 7.25 10.01
C PHE A 76 6.50 7.18 11.49
N ALA A 77 5.56 7.61 12.33
CA ALA A 77 5.68 7.59 13.79
C ALA A 77 5.26 6.24 14.39
N SER A 78 4.41 5.48 13.67
CA SER A 78 3.99 4.15 14.09
C SER A 78 5.17 3.17 13.99
N PRO A 79 5.38 2.29 14.98
CA PRO A 79 6.33 1.20 14.84
C PRO A 79 5.82 0.18 13.81
N GLY A 80 6.62 -0.12 12.79
CA GLY A 80 6.30 -1.05 11.70
C GLY A 80 6.75 -0.56 10.34
N LYS A 81 6.65 -1.42 9.35
CA LYS A 81 7.07 -1.13 7.97
C LYS A 81 6.19 -1.80 6.91
N ASP A 82 4.93 -2.07 7.23
CA ASP A 82 3.98 -2.73 6.34
C ASP A 82 2.84 -1.82 5.91
N SER A 83 2.13 -2.25 4.86
CA SER A 83 1.01 -1.48 4.32
C SER A 83 -0.07 -1.14 5.34
N ILE A 84 -0.35 -2.01 6.33
CA ILE A 84 -1.43 -1.75 7.30
C ILE A 84 -1.07 -0.53 8.13
N VAL A 85 0.13 -0.54 8.70
CA VAL A 85 0.64 0.56 9.53
C VAL A 85 0.71 1.84 8.71
N GLY A 86 1.27 1.78 7.49
CA GLY A 86 1.38 2.93 6.59
C GLY A 86 0.01 3.54 6.27
N TYR A 87 -0.96 2.73 5.85
CA TYR A 87 -2.31 3.22 5.53
C TYR A 87 -3.07 3.73 6.75
N TRP A 88 -2.92 3.09 7.92
CA TRP A 88 -3.57 3.58 9.13
C TRP A 88 -2.99 4.94 9.53
N GLU A 89 -1.67 5.11 9.44
CA GLU A 89 -1.05 6.39 9.76
C GLU A 89 -1.42 7.48 8.74
N LEU A 90 -1.39 7.18 7.43
CA LEU A 90 -1.94 8.06 6.39
C LEU A 90 -3.38 8.49 6.68
N SER A 91 -4.13 7.68 7.43
CA SER A 91 -5.52 7.95 7.80
C SER A 91 -5.68 8.60 9.18
N GLY A 92 -4.59 8.99 9.83
CA GLY A 92 -4.61 9.66 11.14
C GLY A 92 -4.66 8.71 12.33
N VAL A 93 -4.19 7.47 12.20
CA VAL A 93 -4.09 6.50 13.30
C VAL A 93 -2.64 6.08 13.51
N ILE A 94 -1.99 6.65 14.52
CA ILE A 94 -0.65 6.24 14.93
C ILE A 94 -0.78 5.05 15.89
N GLN A 95 -0.23 3.91 15.49
CA GLN A 95 -0.15 2.73 16.33
C GLN A 95 0.96 2.91 17.37
N LYS A 96 0.71 2.51 18.61
CA LYS A 96 1.69 2.66 19.69
C LYS A 96 2.46 1.37 19.98
N ASP A 97 1.82 0.23 19.76
CA ASP A 97 2.40 -1.06 20.09
C ASP A 97 3.23 -1.60 18.93
N ALA A 98 4.43 -2.06 19.22
CA ALA A 98 5.25 -2.77 18.26
C ALA A 98 4.58 -4.09 17.85
N GLN A 99 4.68 -4.40 16.57
CA GLN A 99 4.09 -5.62 16.02
C GLN A 99 5.00 -6.83 16.24
N THR A 100 4.41 -8.02 16.30
CA THR A 100 5.18 -9.26 16.42
C THR A 100 5.91 -9.57 15.11
N ILE A 101 7.21 -9.73 15.18
CA ILE A 101 8.05 -10.08 14.04
C ILE A 101 8.09 -11.61 13.88
N CYS A 102 7.82 -12.10 12.67
CA CYS A 102 7.81 -13.52 12.33
C CYS A 102 9.07 -13.93 11.51
N SER A 103 10.23 -13.42 11.92
CA SER A 103 11.51 -13.62 11.22
C SER A 103 11.93 -15.09 11.04
N SER A 104 11.44 -15.99 11.89
CA SER A 104 11.72 -17.42 11.81
C SER A 104 10.68 -18.25 11.04
N GLY A 105 9.65 -17.58 10.48
CA GLY A 105 8.52 -18.24 9.81
C GLY A 105 7.20 -18.07 10.55
N VAL A 106 6.15 -18.73 10.06
CA VAL A 106 4.81 -18.67 10.65
C VAL A 106 4.81 -19.38 12.01
N PRO A 107 4.40 -18.70 13.10
CA PRO A 107 4.37 -19.30 14.44
C PRO A 107 3.53 -20.58 14.50
N ILE A 108 4.00 -21.58 15.23
CA ILE A 108 3.34 -22.88 15.30
C ILE A 108 1.87 -22.80 15.70
N LYS A 109 1.51 -21.92 16.66
CA LYS A 109 0.11 -21.70 17.07
C LYS A 109 -0.78 -21.25 15.94
N ILE A 110 -0.24 -20.46 14.99
CA ILE A 110 -1.00 -20.00 13.81
C ILE A 110 -1.10 -21.14 12.80
N VAL A 111 -0.04 -21.92 12.61
CA VAL A 111 -0.07 -23.13 11.78
C VAL A 111 -1.14 -24.09 12.27
N ASP A 112 -1.22 -24.34 13.59
CA ASP A 112 -2.22 -25.21 14.20
C ASP A 112 -3.65 -24.70 13.92
N ILE A 113 -3.89 -23.39 14.06
CA ILE A 113 -5.18 -22.76 13.72
C ILE A 113 -5.52 -22.96 12.24
N VAL A 114 -4.55 -22.74 11.35
CA VAL A 114 -4.72 -22.93 9.91
C VAL A 114 -5.10 -24.37 9.59
N GLU A 115 -4.32 -25.34 10.11
CA GLU A 115 -4.53 -26.78 9.89
C GLU A 115 -5.89 -27.24 10.43
N GLN A 116 -6.27 -26.77 11.62
CA GLN A 116 -7.55 -27.08 12.23
C GLN A 116 -8.74 -26.55 11.40
N ILE A 117 -8.69 -25.28 10.96
CA ILE A 117 -9.79 -24.64 10.24
C ILE A 117 -9.91 -25.18 8.80
N LEU A 118 -8.77 -25.41 8.13
CA LEU A 118 -8.76 -25.95 6.76
C LEU A 118 -8.92 -27.47 6.71
N GLY A 119 -8.77 -28.18 7.85
CA GLY A 119 -8.85 -29.63 7.93
C GLY A 119 -7.74 -30.36 7.18
N ARG A 120 -6.61 -29.71 6.94
CA ARG A 120 -5.48 -30.23 6.13
C ARG A 120 -4.17 -29.77 6.71
N LYS A 121 -3.11 -30.61 6.59
CA LYS A 121 -1.76 -30.21 6.96
C LYS A 121 -1.23 -29.12 6.02
N ALA A 122 -0.62 -28.09 6.59
CA ALA A 122 -0.03 -27.00 5.85
C ALA A 122 1.41 -27.29 5.41
N ILE A 123 1.79 -26.79 4.25
CA ILE A 123 3.14 -26.86 3.69
C ILE A 123 3.75 -25.45 3.56
N GLY A 124 5.07 -25.35 3.46
CA GLY A 124 5.82 -24.10 3.45
C GLY A 124 6.19 -23.64 4.86
N LYS A 125 5.46 -22.72 5.45
CA LYS A 125 5.55 -22.20 6.83
C LYS A 125 6.73 -21.27 7.12
N ASN A 126 7.60 -21.01 6.15
CA ASN A 126 8.81 -20.20 6.29
C ASN A 126 8.61 -18.75 5.83
N VAL A 127 9.62 -17.93 6.06
CA VAL A 127 9.73 -16.59 5.42
C VAL A 127 9.99 -16.82 3.94
N SER A 128 9.19 -16.19 3.08
CA SER A 128 9.33 -16.34 1.63
C SER A 128 8.57 -15.24 0.89
N THR A 129 8.88 -15.08 -0.39
CA THR A 129 8.05 -14.36 -1.34
C THR A 129 7.02 -15.29 -1.97
N MET A 130 5.92 -14.73 -2.51
CA MET A 130 4.88 -15.51 -3.17
C MET A 130 5.44 -16.31 -4.36
N GLY A 131 6.25 -15.69 -5.20
CA GLY A 131 6.83 -16.37 -6.35
C GLY A 131 7.71 -17.54 -5.97
N ALA A 132 8.57 -17.40 -4.96
CA ALA A 132 9.47 -18.46 -4.49
C ALA A 132 8.69 -19.61 -3.84
N ILE A 133 7.70 -19.30 -2.99
CA ILE A 133 6.95 -20.32 -2.26
C ILE A 133 6.06 -21.16 -3.19
N LEU A 134 5.43 -20.53 -4.18
CA LEU A 134 4.60 -21.23 -5.16
C LEU A 134 5.42 -22.14 -6.04
N ARG A 135 6.61 -21.70 -6.51
CA ARG A 135 7.53 -22.57 -7.26
C ARG A 135 7.99 -23.77 -6.45
N ARG A 136 8.29 -23.58 -5.17
CA ARG A 136 8.83 -24.64 -4.29
C ARG A 136 7.78 -25.68 -3.91
N HIS A 137 6.55 -25.27 -3.64
CA HIS A 137 5.51 -26.12 -3.06
C HIS A 137 4.31 -26.38 -3.99
N GLY A 138 4.33 -25.86 -5.22
CA GLY A 138 3.20 -25.99 -6.15
C GLY A 138 2.89 -27.45 -6.49
N THR A 139 3.89 -28.26 -6.81
CA THR A 139 3.73 -29.68 -7.13
C THR A 139 3.13 -30.47 -5.96
N GLU A 140 3.65 -30.25 -4.74
CA GLU A 140 3.14 -30.90 -3.53
C GLU A 140 1.70 -30.48 -3.23
N HIS A 141 1.40 -29.18 -3.37
CA HIS A 141 0.05 -28.65 -3.22
C HIS A 141 -0.94 -29.29 -4.19
N MET A 142 -0.60 -29.37 -5.48
CA MET A 142 -1.46 -29.98 -6.50
C MET A 142 -1.71 -31.48 -6.27
N ALA A 143 -0.73 -32.19 -5.72
CA ALA A 143 -0.85 -33.63 -5.43
C ALA A 143 -1.67 -33.90 -4.16
N THR A 144 -1.61 -33.03 -3.14
CA THR A 144 -2.17 -33.29 -1.80
C THR A 144 -3.36 -32.40 -1.46
N GLY A 145 -3.53 -31.25 -2.12
CA GLY A 145 -4.44 -30.21 -1.73
C GLY A 145 -4.08 -29.49 -0.42
N ALA A 146 -2.82 -29.68 0.06
CA ALA A 146 -2.33 -29.04 1.28
C ALA A 146 -2.21 -27.52 1.09
N PRO A 147 -2.70 -26.67 2.01
CA PRO A 147 -2.55 -25.21 1.88
C PRO A 147 -1.08 -24.80 1.94
N ILE A 148 -0.66 -23.93 1.01
CA ILE A 148 0.67 -23.31 1.07
C ILE A 148 0.59 -22.12 2.00
N VAL A 149 1.42 -22.11 3.06
CA VAL A 149 1.42 -21.08 4.11
C VAL A 149 2.80 -20.47 4.21
N TRP A 150 2.90 -19.14 4.32
CA TRP A 150 4.16 -18.44 4.52
C TRP A 150 3.97 -17.09 5.20
N THR A 151 5.05 -16.45 5.55
CA THR A 151 5.09 -15.08 6.05
C THR A 151 6.12 -14.27 5.27
N ASP A 152 5.96 -12.95 5.26
CA ASP A 152 6.97 -11.99 4.78
C ASP A 152 8.09 -11.73 5.81
N GLY A 153 8.10 -12.45 6.93
CA GLY A 153 9.03 -12.24 8.04
C GLY A 153 8.54 -11.18 9.04
N TRP A 154 7.40 -10.59 8.75
CA TRP A 154 6.77 -9.57 9.58
C TRP A 154 5.48 -10.11 10.24
N ASN A 155 4.40 -9.40 10.20
CA ASN A 155 3.14 -9.71 10.90
C ASN A 155 2.04 -10.29 10.00
N THR A 156 2.37 -10.76 8.81
CA THR A 156 1.42 -11.28 7.84
C THR A 156 1.55 -12.80 7.68
N CYS A 157 0.43 -13.50 7.78
CA CYS A 157 0.28 -14.89 7.38
C CYS A 157 -0.39 -14.96 6.00
N PHE A 158 0.35 -15.39 5.00
CA PHE A 158 -0.18 -15.63 3.67
C PHE A 158 -0.58 -17.08 3.50
N LEU A 159 -1.69 -17.30 2.80
CA LEU A 159 -2.18 -18.62 2.43
C LEU A 159 -2.48 -18.65 0.94
N ALA A 160 -2.03 -19.71 0.25
CA ALA A 160 -2.44 -19.98 -1.11
C ALA A 160 -3.15 -21.31 -1.23
N MET A 161 -4.20 -21.35 -2.08
CA MET A 161 -5.02 -22.50 -2.35
C MET A 161 -5.45 -22.52 -3.81
N HIS A 162 -5.29 -23.64 -4.49
CA HIS A 162 -5.78 -23.83 -5.85
C HIS A 162 -7.30 -24.04 -5.85
N ASP A 163 -7.99 -23.52 -6.85
CA ASP A 163 -9.45 -23.56 -6.95
C ASP A 163 -10.02 -25.00 -7.05
N SER A 164 -9.24 -25.96 -7.60
CA SER A 164 -9.63 -27.37 -7.60
C SER A 164 -9.55 -28.03 -6.21
N ALA A 165 -8.76 -27.50 -5.29
CA ALA A 165 -8.64 -28.01 -3.92
C ALA A 165 -9.69 -27.43 -2.98
N MET A 166 -10.05 -26.15 -3.18
CA MET A 166 -11.09 -25.46 -2.44
C MET A 166 -11.58 -24.24 -3.25
N ALA A 167 -12.90 -24.08 -3.36
CA ALA A 167 -13.47 -22.94 -4.08
C ALA A 167 -13.01 -21.59 -3.46
N PRO A 168 -12.66 -20.56 -4.27
CA PRO A 168 -12.12 -19.30 -3.77
C PRO A 168 -12.98 -18.62 -2.70
N VAL A 169 -14.29 -18.66 -2.81
CA VAL A 169 -15.23 -18.07 -1.83
C VAL A 169 -15.15 -18.80 -0.49
N GLU A 170 -15.11 -20.14 -0.50
CA GLU A 170 -14.97 -20.94 0.71
C GLU A 170 -13.59 -20.69 1.34
N PHE A 171 -12.52 -20.69 0.54
CA PHE A 171 -11.17 -20.40 1.01
C PHE A 171 -11.08 -19.03 1.70
N GLN A 172 -11.66 -17.99 1.11
CA GLN A 172 -11.72 -16.67 1.72
C GLN A 172 -12.49 -16.69 3.05
N GLN A 173 -13.60 -17.41 3.13
CA GLN A 173 -14.36 -17.56 4.38
C GLN A 173 -13.51 -18.22 5.47
N ARG A 174 -12.81 -19.31 5.14
CA ARG A 174 -11.89 -19.99 6.07
C ARG A 174 -10.74 -19.09 6.52
N CYS A 175 -10.16 -18.29 5.62
CA CYS A 175 -9.11 -17.32 5.98
C CYS A 175 -9.64 -16.23 6.92
N ARG A 176 -10.89 -15.79 6.78
CA ARG A 176 -11.55 -14.89 7.73
C ARG A 176 -11.67 -15.54 9.12
N GLU A 177 -12.05 -16.82 9.18
CA GLU A 177 -12.14 -17.58 10.44
C GLU A 177 -10.75 -17.72 11.08
N ILE A 178 -9.71 -18.03 10.28
CA ILE A 178 -8.30 -18.07 10.74
C ILE A 178 -7.90 -16.73 11.33
N ARG A 179 -8.17 -15.60 10.65
CA ARG A 179 -7.84 -14.27 11.17
C ARG A 179 -8.53 -13.99 12.50
N LYS A 180 -9.80 -14.39 12.63
CA LYS A 180 -10.56 -14.21 13.88
C LYS A 180 -9.96 -15.03 15.02
N ALA A 181 -9.62 -16.30 14.77
CA ALA A 181 -8.98 -17.17 15.77
C ALA A 181 -7.55 -16.72 16.12
N ALA A 182 -6.80 -16.21 15.14
CA ALA A 182 -5.45 -15.69 15.35
C ALA A 182 -5.37 -14.43 16.23
N LYS A 183 -6.49 -13.70 16.42
CA LYS A 183 -6.56 -12.55 17.34
C LYS A 183 -6.14 -12.94 18.75
N ASP A 184 -6.60 -14.08 19.22
CA ASP A 184 -6.33 -14.55 20.59
C ASP A 184 -4.92 -15.17 20.73
N ALA A 185 -4.28 -15.52 19.60
CA ALA A 185 -2.92 -16.02 19.56
C ALA A 185 -1.85 -14.90 19.56
N GLY A 186 -2.26 -13.64 19.51
CA GLY A 186 -1.44 -12.45 19.82
C GLY A 186 -0.44 -12.01 18.76
N SER A 187 -0.42 -12.61 17.56
CA SER A 187 0.76 -12.46 16.70
C SER A 187 0.53 -11.85 15.33
N PHE A 188 -0.65 -11.99 14.69
CA PHE A 188 -0.82 -11.51 13.33
C PHE A 188 -1.89 -10.43 13.22
N ILE A 189 -1.50 -9.33 12.59
CA ILE A 189 -2.44 -8.28 12.21
C ILE A 189 -3.20 -8.67 10.95
N ARG A 190 -2.58 -9.48 10.05
CA ARG A 190 -3.08 -9.74 8.70
C ARG A 190 -3.02 -11.21 8.32
N VAL A 191 -4.09 -11.71 7.73
CA VAL A 191 -4.16 -13.00 7.03
C VAL A 191 -4.54 -12.74 5.59
N VAL A 192 -3.74 -13.18 4.64
CA VAL A 192 -3.98 -12.99 3.21
C VAL A 192 -4.41 -14.29 2.56
N ALA A 193 -5.61 -14.31 1.98
CA ALA A 193 -6.07 -15.38 1.12
C ALA A 193 -5.67 -15.07 -0.32
N GLN A 194 -4.81 -15.91 -0.91
CA GLN A 194 -4.40 -15.82 -2.30
C GLN A 194 -4.86 -17.05 -3.06
N PRO A 195 -6.01 -17.01 -3.76
CA PRO A 195 -6.38 -18.06 -4.69
C PRO A 195 -5.32 -18.17 -5.80
N VAL A 196 -5.02 -19.40 -6.20
CA VAL A 196 -4.05 -19.68 -7.27
C VAL A 196 -4.68 -20.61 -8.31
N ILE A 197 -4.19 -20.50 -9.55
CA ILE A 197 -4.54 -21.35 -10.68
C ILE A 197 -3.27 -21.82 -11.39
N GLY A 198 -3.39 -22.85 -12.21
CA GLY A 198 -2.29 -23.36 -13.04
C GLY A 198 -2.09 -24.86 -12.87
N GLY A 199 -1.07 -25.39 -13.54
CA GLY A 199 -0.68 -26.80 -13.44
C GLY A 199 0.42 -27.02 -12.40
N HIS A 200 0.88 -28.28 -12.30
CA HIS A 200 1.87 -28.74 -11.32
C HIS A 200 3.15 -27.88 -11.24
N ASP A 201 3.62 -27.35 -12.37
CA ASP A 201 4.91 -26.65 -12.45
C ASP A 201 4.77 -25.12 -12.47
N MET A 202 3.56 -24.58 -12.57
CA MET A 202 3.33 -23.14 -12.71
C MET A 202 2.04 -22.66 -12.05
N LEU A 203 2.01 -22.68 -10.71
CA LEU A 203 0.96 -21.96 -9.98
C LEU A 203 1.16 -20.46 -10.13
N ARG A 204 0.09 -19.75 -10.41
CA ARG A 204 0.05 -18.29 -10.51
C ARG A 204 -1.11 -17.73 -9.72
N PRO A 205 -0.98 -16.50 -9.20
CA PRO A 205 -2.08 -15.81 -8.54
C PRO A 205 -3.32 -15.71 -9.45
N GLN A 206 -4.49 -15.91 -8.85
CA GLN A 206 -5.79 -15.70 -9.46
C GLN A 206 -6.43 -14.44 -8.88
N VAL A 207 -7.36 -13.84 -9.63
CA VAL A 207 -8.25 -12.80 -9.12
C VAL A 207 -9.02 -13.31 -7.90
N GLY A 208 -9.21 -12.47 -6.87
CA GLY A 208 -9.90 -12.86 -5.65
C GLY A 208 -8.98 -12.92 -4.43
N ARG A 209 -7.78 -12.33 -4.50
CA ARG A 209 -7.00 -12.03 -3.28
C ARG A 209 -7.88 -11.26 -2.30
N LYS A 210 -7.79 -11.62 -1.02
CA LYS A 210 -8.50 -10.98 0.07
C LYS A 210 -7.59 -10.84 1.28
N ASP A 211 -7.54 -9.63 1.82
CA ASP A 211 -6.76 -9.34 3.01
C ASP A 211 -7.70 -9.22 4.22
N PHE A 212 -7.49 -10.06 5.22
CA PHE A 212 -8.23 -10.03 6.49
C PHE A 212 -7.32 -9.44 7.56
N VAL A 213 -7.63 -8.22 7.96
CA VAL A 213 -6.82 -7.43 8.90
C VAL A 213 -7.56 -7.21 10.22
N MET A 214 -6.85 -6.67 11.22
CA MET A 214 -7.50 -6.07 12.39
C MET A 214 -8.17 -4.76 12.00
N GLU A 215 -9.20 -4.39 12.75
CA GLU A 215 -9.73 -3.02 12.63
C GLU A 215 -8.70 -2.00 13.12
N PRO A 216 -8.63 -0.83 12.49
CA PRO A 216 -7.81 0.26 13.00
C PRO A 216 -8.13 0.56 14.46
N PRO A 217 -7.11 0.75 15.34
CA PRO A 217 -7.32 0.93 16.79
C PRO A 217 -7.89 2.30 17.16
N GLY A 218 -8.12 3.18 16.18
CA GLY A 218 -8.65 4.53 16.39
C GLY A 218 -9.61 4.99 15.30
N LEU A 219 -10.05 6.24 15.39
CA LEU A 219 -10.83 6.91 14.36
C LEU A 219 -9.93 7.28 13.19
N THR A 220 -10.27 6.82 12.01
CA THR A 220 -9.58 7.12 10.76
C THR A 220 -10.23 8.31 10.04
N MET A 221 -9.51 8.91 9.08
CA MET A 221 -10.09 9.90 8.17
C MET A 221 -11.33 9.35 7.45
N LEU A 222 -11.37 8.04 7.16
CA LEU A 222 -12.51 7.42 6.49
C LEU A 222 -13.76 7.43 7.37
N ASP A 223 -13.60 7.19 8.68
CA ASP A 223 -14.71 7.27 9.64
C ASP A 223 -15.26 8.68 9.73
N VAL A 224 -14.36 9.67 9.84
CA VAL A 224 -14.69 11.09 9.96
C VAL A 224 -15.38 11.57 8.69
N LEU A 225 -14.88 11.23 7.51
CA LEU A 225 -15.50 11.54 6.22
C LEU A 225 -16.89 10.91 6.09
N SER A 226 -17.04 9.65 6.46
CA SER A 226 -18.32 8.95 6.44
C SER A 226 -19.36 9.62 7.35
N ARG A 227 -18.97 9.99 8.59
CA ARG A 227 -19.84 10.72 9.54
C ARG A 227 -20.23 12.11 9.01
N SER A 228 -19.38 12.74 8.23
CA SER A 228 -19.63 14.04 7.59
C SER A 228 -20.42 13.92 6.29
N GLY A 229 -20.93 12.74 5.94
CA GLY A 229 -21.70 12.49 4.72
C GLY A 229 -20.87 12.59 3.43
N GLN A 230 -19.54 12.51 3.52
CA GLN A 230 -18.67 12.46 2.37
C GLN A 230 -18.56 11.01 1.83
N MET A 231 -18.52 10.88 0.52
CA MET A 231 -18.26 9.58 -0.11
C MET A 231 -16.77 9.25 -0.07
N ALA A 232 -16.44 7.99 0.20
CA ALA A 232 -15.09 7.46 0.09
C ALA A 232 -15.11 6.19 -0.77
N MET A 233 -14.39 6.22 -1.89
CA MET A 233 -14.25 5.09 -2.82
C MET A 233 -12.89 4.45 -2.62
N GLY A 234 -12.87 3.13 -2.38
CA GLY A 234 -11.63 2.35 -2.24
C GLY A 234 -11.31 1.58 -3.51
N VAL A 235 -10.14 1.80 -4.09
CA VAL A 235 -9.66 1.08 -5.28
C VAL A 235 -8.45 0.22 -4.90
N GLY A 236 -8.47 -1.06 -5.30
CA GLY A 236 -7.44 -2.03 -4.95
C GLY A 236 -7.60 -2.58 -3.52
N LYS A 237 -6.48 -2.89 -2.86
CA LYS A 237 -6.48 -3.53 -1.53
C LYS A 237 -6.91 -2.62 -0.38
N VAL A 238 -6.96 -1.31 -0.60
CA VAL A 238 -7.19 -0.33 0.47
C VAL A 238 -8.47 -0.58 1.26
N TYR A 239 -9.55 -1.01 0.60
CA TYR A 239 -10.80 -1.37 1.28
C TYR A 239 -10.61 -2.45 2.35
N ASP A 240 -9.82 -3.48 2.03
CA ASP A 240 -9.57 -4.60 2.93
C ASP A 240 -8.69 -4.20 4.13
N LEU A 241 -7.73 -3.26 3.93
CA LEU A 241 -6.84 -2.77 4.99
C LEU A 241 -7.56 -2.00 6.11
N PHE A 242 -8.78 -1.54 5.84
CA PHE A 242 -9.68 -0.91 6.81
C PHE A 242 -10.90 -1.77 7.16
N THR A 243 -10.92 -3.06 6.78
CA THR A 243 -12.08 -3.94 6.94
C THR A 243 -13.37 -3.39 6.32
N GLY A 244 -13.25 -2.53 5.34
CA GLY A 244 -14.34 -1.82 4.68
C GLY A 244 -14.86 -0.59 5.43
N ARG A 245 -14.33 -0.32 6.63
CA ARG A 245 -14.81 0.73 7.53
C ARG A 245 -14.63 2.13 6.90
N GLY A 246 -15.70 2.91 6.88
CA GLY A 246 -15.74 4.27 6.35
C GLY A 246 -15.81 4.38 4.82
N PHE A 247 -15.61 3.31 4.06
CA PHE A 247 -15.77 3.31 2.62
C PHE A 247 -17.23 3.18 2.19
N THR A 248 -17.60 3.96 1.17
CA THR A 248 -18.91 3.87 0.52
C THR A 248 -18.96 2.69 -0.43
N LYS A 249 -17.87 2.43 -1.18
CA LYS A 249 -17.78 1.35 -2.17
C LYS A 249 -16.33 0.93 -2.40
N ALA A 250 -16.14 -0.37 -2.70
CA ALA A 250 -14.86 -0.96 -3.12
C ALA A 250 -14.85 -1.28 -4.61
N PHE A 251 -13.69 -1.11 -5.22
CA PHE A 251 -13.39 -1.46 -6.61
C PHE A 251 -12.14 -2.34 -6.64
N PRO A 252 -12.30 -3.66 -6.58
CA PRO A 252 -11.17 -4.58 -6.63
C PRO A 252 -10.53 -4.54 -8.02
N VAL A 253 -9.21 -4.57 -8.06
CA VAL A 253 -8.42 -4.55 -9.29
C VAL A 253 -7.34 -5.63 -9.27
N THR A 254 -6.74 -5.91 -10.41
CA THR A 254 -5.75 -6.97 -10.59
C THR A 254 -4.30 -6.47 -10.64
N SER A 255 -4.10 -5.16 -10.81
CA SER A 255 -2.77 -4.53 -10.86
C SER A 255 -2.84 -3.06 -10.50
N GLY A 256 -1.68 -2.45 -10.22
CA GLY A 256 -1.57 -1.02 -9.94
C GLY A 256 -2.02 -0.14 -11.12
N LEU A 257 -1.71 -0.54 -12.35
CA LEU A 257 -2.17 0.20 -13.54
C LEU A 257 -3.69 0.07 -13.75
N ALA A 258 -4.28 -1.09 -13.48
CA ALA A 258 -5.72 -1.26 -13.48
C ALA A 258 -6.41 -0.40 -12.38
N ALA A 259 -5.73 -0.16 -11.26
CA ALA A 259 -6.21 0.78 -10.25
C ALA A 259 -6.26 2.22 -10.79
N LEU A 260 -5.24 2.65 -11.54
CA LEU A 260 -5.23 3.95 -12.19
C LEU A 260 -6.36 4.08 -13.23
N ASP A 261 -6.61 3.04 -14.03
CA ASP A 261 -7.74 2.99 -14.97
C ASP A 261 -9.08 3.21 -14.29
N GLU A 262 -9.30 2.50 -13.17
CA GLU A 262 -10.54 2.61 -12.41
C GLU A 262 -10.70 4.02 -11.82
N VAL A 263 -9.62 4.61 -11.27
CA VAL A 263 -9.61 5.98 -10.76
C VAL A 263 -9.98 6.96 -11.87
N ILE A 264 -9.31 6.91 -13.02
CA ILE A 264 -9.56 7.82 -14.17
C ILE A 264 -11.01 7.67 -14.64
N GLY A 265 -11.50 6.43 -14.73
CA GLY A 265 -12.88 6.13 -15.15
C GLY A 265 -13.93 6.71 -14.21
N MET A 266 -13.67 6.71 -12.89
CA MET A 266 -14.65 7.21 -11.92
C MET A 266 -14.66 8.74 -11.78
N LEU A 267 -13.63 9.48 -12.23
CA LEU A 267 -13.59 10.94 -12.14
C LEU A 267 -14.75 11.62 -12.88
N SER A 268 -15.26 11.02 -13.94
CA SER A 268 -16.42 11.53 -14.68
C SER A 268 -17.72 11.39 -13.88
N LYS A 269 -17.82 10.37 -13.00
CA LYS A 269 -19.04 9.95 -12.29
C LYS A 269 -19.11 10.45 -10.85
N MET A 270 -17.97 10.73 -10.24
CA MET A 270 -17.87 11.13 -8.83
C MET A 270 -17.65 12.64 -8.71
N PRO A 271 -18.65 13.43 -8.28
CA PRO A 271 -18.52 14.90 -8.22
C PRO A 271 -17.77 15.40 -7.01
N ARG A 272 -17.73 14.65 -5.90
CA ARG A 272 -17.13 15.07 -4.62
C ARG A 272 -16.76 13.88 -3.74
N GLY A 273 -15.91 14.11 -2.73
CA GLY A 273 -15.47 13.15 -1.73
C GLY A 273 -14.05 12.64 -1.98
N LEU A 274 -13.70 11.48 -1.45
CA LEU A 274 -12.37 10.86 -1.53
C LEU A 274 -12.37 9.65 -2.45
N VAL A 275 -11.42 9.60 -3.38
CA VAL A 275 -10.98 8.35 -4.04
C VAL A 275 -9.64 7.98 -3.41
N CYS A 276 -9.55 6.83 -2.77
CA CYS A 276 -8.32 6.31 -2.20
C CYS A 276 -7.94 5.03 -2.94
N ALA A 277 -6.81 5.05 -3.63
CA ALA A 277 -6.35 3.95 -4.46
C ALA A 277 -5.00 3.41 -3.98
N SER A 278 -4.91 2.08 -3.92
CA SER A 278 -3.66 1.35 -3.71
C SER A 278 -3.12 0.90 -5.07
N LEU A 279 -1.90 1.33 -5.38
CA LEU A 279 -1.21 0.99 -6.63
C LEU A 279 -0.05 0.05 -6.34
N ASP A 280 -0.21 -1.24 -6.66
CA ASP A 280 0.84 -2.24 -6.57
C ASP A 280 1.65 -2.21 -7.88
N LEU A 281 2.74 -1.43 -7.90
CA LEU A 281 3.60 -1.21 -9.06
C LEU A 281 4.96 -1.91 -8.89
N LEU A 282 5.42 -2.15 -7.66
CA LEU A 282 6.72 -2.74 -7.39
C LEU A 282 6.61 -4.27 -7.30
N SER A 283 7.01 -4.97 -8.36
CA SER A 283 7.19 -6.42 -8.37
C SER A 283 8.54 -6.84 -7.75
N GLU A 284 8.78 -8.14 -7.60
CA GLU A 284 10.08 -8.68 -7.16
C GLU A 284 11.18 -8.53 -8.23
N ASP A 285 10.82 -8.28 -9.47
CA ASP A 285 11.74 -8.04 -10.59
C ASP A 285 11.94 -6.54 -10.78
N ALA A 286 13.18 -6.09 -10.66
CA ALA A 286 13.51 -4.67 -10.74
C ALA A 286 13.17 -4.04 -12.10
N ALA A 287 13.35 -4.77 -13.21
CA ALA A 287 13.02 -4.25 -14.54
C ALA A 287 11.50 -4.09 -14.72
N GLN A 288 10.71 -5.05 -14.20
CA GLN A 288 9.26 -4.97 -14.21
C GLN A 288 8.76 -3.85 -13.30
N ALA A 289 9.34 -3.69 -12.10
CA ALA A 289 9.02 -2.61 -11.17
C ALA A 289 9.29 -1.24 -11.80
N ALA A 290 10.47 -1.04 -12.38
CA ALA A 290 10.83 0.19 -13.08
C ALA A 290 9.90 0.48 -14.27
N SER A 291 9.58 -0.53 -15.08
CA SER A 291 8.63 -0.41 -16.19
C SER A 291 7.25 0.02 -15.70
N ALA A 292 6.73 -0.59 -14.63
CA ALA A 292 5.42 -0.27 -14.09
C ALA A 292 5.34 1.16 -13.53
N ILE A 293 6.40 1.63 -12.86
CA ILE A 293 6.50 3.03 -12.39
C ILE A 293 6.54 3.99 -13.59
N GLN A 294 7.31 3.68 -14.63
CA GLN A 294 7.38 4.50 -15.84
C GLN A 294 6.06 4.49 -16.63
N ASP A 295 5.35 3.37 -16.66
CA ASP A 295 4.01 3.26 -17.25
C ASP A 295 2.99 4.11 -16.47
N PHE A 296 3.02 4.04 -15.15
CA PHE A 296 2.22 4.91 -14.28
C PHE A 296 2.51 6.39 -14.57
N ASP A 297 3.80 6.76 -14.60
CA ASP A 297 4.22 8.14 -14.89
C ASP A 297 3.68 8.64 -16.24
N ARG A 298 3.84 7.86 -17.30
CA ARG A 298 3.34 8.21 -18.65
C ARG A 298 1.83 8.42 -18.69
N ARG A 299 1.08 7.83 -17.79
CA ARG A 299 -0.38 7.91 -17.73
C ARG A 299 -0.92 8.99 -16.80
N LEU A 300 -0.07 9.63 -16.00
CA LEU A 300 -0.48 10.75 -15.13
C LEU A 300 -1.17 11.90 -15.89
N PRO A 301 -0.74 12.31 -17.11
CA PRO A 301 -1.47 13.32 -17.88
C PRO A 301 -2.94 12.97 -18.14
N GLU A 302 -3.27 11.68 -18.38
CA GLU A 302 -4.67 11.25 -18.57
C GLU A 302 -5.54 11.52 -17.33
N LEU A 303 -4.94 11.38 -16.13
CA LEU A 303 -5.59 11.73 -14.86
C LEU A 303 -5.74 13.25 -14.74
N PHE A 304 -4.66 13.99 -15.01
CA PHE A 304 -4.62 15.46 -14.82
C PHE A 304 -5.58 16.20 -15.74
N GLU A 305 -5.74 15.74 -16.99
CA GLU A 305 -6.71 16.31 -17.94
C GLU A 305 -8.17 16.19 -17.49
N LYS A 306 -8.49 15.24 -16.60
CA LYS A 306 -9.84 15.03 -16.07
C LYS A 306 -10.11 15.80 -14.77
N LEU A 307 -9.12 16.53 -14.26
CA LEU A 307 -9.27 17.29 -13.02
C LEU A 307 -10.16 18.52 -13.24
N ARG A 308 -11.01 18.78 -12.26
CA ARG A 308 -11.88 19.95 -12.20
C ARG A 308 -11.27 20.98 -11.22
N LEU A 309 -11.74 22.22 -11.27
CA LEU A 309 -11.24 23.32 -10.44
C LEU A 309 -11.25 23.05 -8.91
N GLY A 310 -12.05 22.12 -8.45
CA GLY A 310 -12.16 21.73 -7.04
C GLY A 310 -11.47 20.40 -6.70
N ASP A 311 -10.57 19.92 -7.55
CA ASP A 311 -9.87 18.66 -7.32
C ASP A 311 -8.48 18.88 -6.72
N MET A 312 -8.06 17.94 -5.88
CA MET A 312 -6.72 17.80 -5.34
C MET A 312 -6.26 16.35 -5.55
N VAL A 313 -5.08 16.16 -6.11
CA VAL A 313 -4.41 14.85 -6.22
C VAL A 313 -3.27 14.82 -5.23
N ILE A 314 -3.19 13.75 -4.45
CA ILE A 314 -2.07 13.43 -3.56
C ILE A 314 -1.49 12.10 -4.03
N ILE A 315 -0.19 12.05 -4.30
CA ILE A 315 0.55 10.83 -4.64
C ILE A 315 1.59 10.61 -3.56
N THR A 316 1.62 9.41 -2.97
CA THR A 316 2.56 9.06 -1.90
C THR A 316 2.81 7.56 -1.86
N GLY A 317 3.62 7.08 -0.91
CA GLY A 317 3.77 5.67 -0.55
C GLY A 317 3.20 5.35 0.82
N ASP A 318 3.18 4.07 1.16
CA ASP A 318 2.78 3.55 2.48
C ASP A 318 3.98 3.03 3.30
N HIS A 319 5.07 2.67 2.64
CA HIS A 319 6.37 2.23 3.19
C HIS A 319 7.40 2.17 2.06
N GLY A 320 8.63 1.74 2.34
CA GLY A 320 9.62 1.37 1.33
C GLY A 320 9.56 -0.12 0.97
N ARG A 321 10.17 -0.49 -0.17
CA ARG A 321 10.35 -1.87 -0.62
C ARG A 321 11.64 -2.00 -1.42
N ASP A 322 12.76 -1.99 -0.74
CA ASP A 322 14.06 -2.04 -1.37
C ASP A 322 14.43 -3.46 -1.82
N LEU A 323 14.43 -3.67 -3.12
CA LEU A 323 14.71 -4.98 -3.73
C LEU A 323 16.20 -5.37 -3.65
N SER A 324 17.09 -4.43 -3.31
CA SER A 324 18.52 -4.71 -3.15
C SER A 324 18.84 -5.37 -1.81
N LEU A 325 17.94 -5.24 -0.82
CA LEU A 325 18.11 -5.83 0.49
C LEU A 325 17.56 -7.24 0.53
N HIS A 326 18.40 -8.21 0.85
CA HIS A 326 18.05 -9.62 0.84
C HIS A 326 16.93 -9.99 1.84
N GLY A 327 15.91 -10.69 1.34
CA GLY A 327 14.86 -11.34 2.16
C GLY A 327 13.79 -10.41 2.68
N GLN A 328 13.75 -9.15 2.29
CA GLN A 328 12.77 -8.17 2.78
C GLN A 328 11.72 -7.83 1.72
N THR A 329 10.47 -7.79 2.14
CA THR A 329 9.34 -7.38 1.28
C THR A 329 8.94 -5.92 1.52
N SER A 330 9.22 -5.37 2.72
CA SER A 330 8.96 -3.97 3.10
C SER A 330 10.14 -3.41 3.87
N THR A 331 10.42 -2.13 3.69
CA THR A 331 11.54 -1.42 4.34
C THR A 331 11.07 -0.15 5.05
N ARG A 332 11.78 0.19 6.14
CA ARG A 332 11.49 1.34 7.01
C ARG A 332 12.08 2.62 6.41
N GLU A 333 11.31 3.27 5.52
CA GLU A 333 11.78 4.43 4.75
C GLU A 333 10.83 5.63 4.86
N TYR A 334 11.37 6.81 4.59
CA TYR A 334 10.56 7.94 4.16
C TYR A 334 9.87 7.60 2.84
N VAL A 335 8.69 8.18 2.61
CA VAL A 335 8.02 8.14 1.33
C VAL A 335 7.83 9.57 0.79
N PRO A 336 7.79 9.79 -0.53
CA PRO A 336 7.50 11.11 -1.08
C PRO A 336 6.03 11.45 -0.88
N VAL A 337 5.73 12.74 -0.86
CA VAL A 337 4.37 13.26 -1.02
C VAL A 337 4.38 14.33 -2.10
N PHE A 338 3.50 14.16 -3.09
CA PHE A 338 3.25 15.13 -4.15
C PHE A 338 1.81 15.57 -4.10
N VAL A 339 1.59 16.88 -4.22
CA VAL A 339 0.23 17.44 -4.23
C VAL A 339 0.08 18.36 -5.43
N THR A 340 -0.97 18.13 -6.22
CA THR A 340 -1.29 18.96 -7.37
C THR A 340 -2.80 19.13 -7.53
N GLY A 341 -3.21 20.16 -8.25
CA GLY A 341 -4.60 20.45 -8.58
C GLY A 341 -4.74 21.83 -9.20
N PRO A 342 -5.82 22.07 -9.99
CA PRO A 342 -5.95 23.28 -10.82
C PRO A 342 -5.96 24.61 -10.04
N LYS A 343 -6.27 24.58 -8.75
CA LYS A 343 -6.33 25.78 -7.87
C LYS A 343 -5.41 25.65 -6.67
N LEU A 344 -4.33 24.89 -6.78
CA LEU A 344 -3.34 24.75 -5.72
C LEU A 344 -2.07 25.52 -6.07
N ALA A 345 -1.35 25.95 -5.05
CA ALA A 345 -0.01 26.50 -5.21
C ALA A 345 0.93 25.43 -5.80
N GLN A 346 1.82 25.86 -6.67
CA GLN A 346 2.82 25.01 -7.33
C GLN A 346 4.21 25.27 -6.75
N GLY A 347 5.08 24.27 -6.77
CA GLY A 347 6.47 24.39 -6.38
C GLY A 347 6.68 24.61 -4.87
N VAL A 348 5.67 24.35 -4.03
CA VAL A 348 5.80 24.50 -2.57
C VAL A 348 6.54 23.31 -2.00
N ASP A 349 7.63 23.57 -1.30
CA ASP A 349 8.32 22.57 -0.51
C ASP A 349 7.58 22.41 0.84
N LEU A 350 6.97 21.24 1.03
CA LEU A 350 6.27 20.85 2.28
C LEU A 350 7.25 20.36 3.35
N GLY A 351 8.55 20.25 3.01
CA GLY A 351 9.58 19.76 3.88
C GLY A 351 9.48 18.27 4.22
N THR A 352 10.12 17.91 5.31
CA THR A 352 10.00 16.55 5.89
C THR A 352 8.94 16.57 6.98
N ARG A 353 7.84 15.87 6.75
CA ARG A 353 6.74 15.72 7.72
C ARG A 353 7.08 14.57 8.67
N PRO A 354 6.92 14.75 9.99
CA PRO A 354 7.30 13.72 10.96
C PRO A 354 6.38 12.50 10.94
N THR A 355 5.19 12.62 10.39
CA THR A 355 4.17 11.57 10.34
C THR A 355 3.35 11.64 9.06
N ALA A 356 3.01 10.50 8.53
CA ALA A 356 2.09 10.36 7.40
C ALA A 356 0.63 10.76 7.77
N ALA A 357 0.30 10.90 9.06
CA ALA A 357 -1.00 11.35 9.53
C ALA A 357 -1.37 12.77 9.04
N ASP A 358 -0.37 13.57 8.66
CA ASP A 358 -0.55 14.91 8.09
C ASP A 358 -1.37 14.88 6.79
N VAL A 359 -1.26 13.80 6.02
CA VAL A 359 -2.07 13.58 4.81
C VAL A 359 -3.55 13.44 5.17
N GLY A 360 -3.86 12.57 6.14
CA GLY A 360 -5.24 12.38 6.61
C GLY A 360 -5.84 13.67 7.16
N GLN A 361 -5.07 14.41 7.97
CA GLN A 361 -5.50 15.68 8.52
C GLN A 361 -5.76 16.73 7.41
N THR A 362 -4.92 16.77 6.37
CA THR A 362 -5.10 17.65 5.22
C THR A 362 -6.37 17.31 4.43
N ILE A 363 -6.64 16.00 4.24
CA ILE A 363 -7.82 15.52 3.53
C ILE A 363 -9.11 15.89 4.26
N VAL A 364 -9.19 15.63 5.58
CA VAL A 364 -10.41 15.95 6.35
C VAL A 364 -10.66 17.45 6.40
N GLU A 365 -9.62 18.27 6.55
CA GLU A 365 -9.74 19.73 6.51
C GLU A 365 -10.20 20.22 5.13
N ALA A 366 -9.59 19.75 4.05
CA ALA A 366 -9.94 20.16 2.69
C ALA A 366 -11.39 19.80 2.32
N LEU A 367 -11.90 18.65 2.81
CA LEU A 367 -13.29 18.21 2.64
C LEU A 367 -14.24 18.72 3.74
N ARG A 368 -13.75 19.56 4.68
CA ARG A 368 -14.52 20.19 5.76
C ARG A 368 -15.19 19.20 6.70
N ALA A 369 -14.50 18.11 6.96
CA ALA A 369 -14.88 17.16 7.97
C ALA A 369 -14.25 17.54 9.33
N GLU A 370 -14.62 16.81 10.37
CA GLU A 370 -14.05 16.97 11.70
C GLU A 370 -12.53 16.67 11.71
N ARG A 371 -11.78 17.38 12.53
CA ARG A 371 -10.33 17.16 12.66
C ARG A 371 -10.03 15.80 13.28
N LEU A 372 -8.93 15.19 12.82
CA LEU A 372 -8.35 14.01 13.44
C LEU A 372 -7.61 14.38 14.74
N LEU A 373 -7.35 13.38 15.58
CA LEU A 373 -6.63 13.57 16.83
C LEU A 373 -5.13 13.80 16.64
N VAL A 374 -4.59 13.38 15.49
CA VAL A 374 -3.17 13.45 15.14
C VAL A 374 -2.98 13.94 13.71
N GLY A 375 -1.79 14.44 13.43
CA GLY A 375 -1.41 15.03 12.15
C GLY A 375 -1.63 16.53 12.09
N ASP A 376 -0.75 17.22 11.37
CA ASP A 376 -0.79 18.63 11.08
C ASP A 376 -1.05 18.87 9.60
N SER A 377 -2.18 19.52 9.30
CA SER A 377 -2.57 19.82 7.92
C SER A 377 -1.55 20.76 7.25
N PHE A 378 -1.22 20.45 6.01
CA PHE A 378 -0.44 21.34 5.15
C PHE A 378 -1.32 22.07 4.11
N LEU A 379 -2.65 22.07 4.29
CA LEU A 379 -3.59 22.67 3.32
C LEU A 379 -3.34 24.17 3.13
N ASP A 380 -2.98 24.90 4.18
CA ASP A 380 -2.74 26.34 4.10
C ASP A 380 -1.53 26.68 3.21
N ALA A 381 -0.49 25.85 3.23
CA ALA A 381 0.66 26.01 2.36
C ALA A 381 0.33 25.81 0.86
N LEU A 382 -0.76 25.10 0.57
CA LEU A 382 -1.22 24.83 -0.80
C LEU A 382 -2.17 25.89 -1.35
N ARG A 383 -2.50 26.93 -0.61
CA ARG A 383 -3.34 28.01 -1.11
C ARG A 383 -2.53 28.90 -2.04
N PRO A 384 -3.07 29.25 -3.23
CA PRO A 384 -2.40 30.22 -4.08
C PRO A 384 -2.35 31.57 -3.35
N GLY A 385 -1.19 32.23 -3.44
CA GLY A 385 -0.99 33.56 -2.85
C GLY A 385 -1.88 34.62 -3.49
#